data_6ba95e100e3ff335c854fe26fa9c3310
#
_entry.id   6ba95e100e3ff335c854fe26fa9c3310
#
_cell.length_a   1.000
_cell.length_b   1.000
_cell.length_c   1.000
_cell.angle_alpha   90.00
_cell.angle_beta   90.00
_cell.angle_gamma   90.00
#
_symmetry.space_group_name_H-M   'P 1'
#
loop_
_entity.id
_entity.type
_entity.pdbx_description
1 polymer ?
#
loop_
_entity_poly.entity_id
_entity_poly.type
_entity_poly.pdbx_seq_one_letter_code
_entity_poly.pdbx_strand_id
1 'polypeptide(L)'
;MCIYLYNLLLGEKRERYVLKNPFKFFFSNEESETKVANSRLVSYAAGLAGQNISYNFISARLFVFMHTVLGIDPKKTGLITSISTFWDAVNDPIVGTLVDARKFKPGNKLRPLVIWTSPLAGLFIALMFFDYNLSTTATIVLMLVLYLLFDLIYSFQDVAMWGLLPLSSPSSDERARVSQWVTIGAGLGATIGGAFPMIKSLLVSNNIVSEKNAYAIGGIVFGFGGMLIAMLAYRMREKVHYEGEKKVSVIESLKSLRHNKKLLIICLARFLGSLSLTLPWEYFFETDGISYNLFGMELSGGTMQVIHGLVPGIPGAFAMFFATKFAHKIGGMKRVLVLSEILQIVCRVSAFAIGANDRFLNPVALIFIWVLLAICNIPVSMKDIAHRSLISDSIDEVELKTGERTEGIVFSMQNFISKLSSAATNFIKGVMLSKMGFVSITGSDGKAVDGSKLIRMQSKNTAFYKYRWHQFMLGPVVGSVLYLITILFLNDDREHMAEVERQLKEKRAQIEKEALALEALEGAD
;
A
#
# COMPACT_ATOMS: atom_id res chain seq x y z
N MET A 1 -19.68 9.09 16.13
CA MET A 1 -18.66 9.52 17.12
C MET A 1 -17.52 10.29 16.46
N CYS A 2 -16.84 9.80 15.43
CA CYS A 2 -15.77 10.56 14.74
C CYS A 2 -16.24 11.88 14.11
N ILE A 3 -17.43 11.93 13.51
CA ILE A 3 -18.01 13.14 12.92
C ILE A 3 -18.39 14.17 14.01
N TYR A 4 -18.77 13.71 15.19
CA TYR A 4 -19.09 14.57 16.32
C TYR A 4 -17.85 15.26 16.90
N LEU A 5 -16.73 14.53 17.01
CA LEU A 5 -15.43 15.06 17.39
C LEU A 5 -14.84 16.03 16.35
N TYR A 6 -15.07 15.77 15.07
CA TYR A 6 -14.62 16.64 13.97
C TYR A 6 -15.36 18.01 13.98
N ASN A 7 -16.66 17.99 14.23
CA ASN A 7 -17.46 19.24 14.31
C ASN A 7 -17.21 20.05 15.59
N LEU A 8 -16.81 19.40 16.70
CA LEU A 8 -16.44 20.06 17.95
C LEU A 8 -15.09 20.80 17.82
N LEU A 9 -14.19 20.32 16.97
CA LEU A 9 -12.84 20.87 16.78
C LEU A 9 -12.78 22.07 15.82
N LEU A 10 -13.76 22.22 14.92
CA LEU A 10 -13.73 23.27 13.89
C LEU A 10 -14.59 24.50 14.18
N GLY A 11 -15.36 24.53 15.28
CA GLY A 11 -16.08 25.74 15.74
C GLY A 11 -17.10 26.33 14.75
N GLU A 12 -17.43 25.65 13.65
CA GLU A 12 -18.39 26.13 12.67
C GLU A 12 -19.83 25.74 13.01
N LYS A 13 -20.66 26.75 13.22
CA LYS A 13 -22.13 26.63 13.24
C LYS A 13 -22.61 26.23 11.85
N ARG A 14 -22.61 24.94 11.51
CA ARG A 14 -23.37 24.40 10.39
C ARG A 14 -24.57 23.64 10.86
N GLU A 15 -25.70 24.09 10.36
CA GLU A 15 -27.08 23.72 10.56
C GLU A 15 -27.40 22.27 10.99
N ARG A 16 -28.36 22.18 11.93
CA ARG A 16 -28.96 20.97 12.55
C ARG A 16 -29.63 19.98 11.58
N TYR A 17 -29.06 19.70 10.43
CA TYR A 17 -29.68 18.80 9.43
C TYR A 17 -29.25 17.33 9.51
N VAL A 18 -28.19 17.00 10.28
CA VAL A 18 -27.55 15.66 10.19
C VAL A 18 -28.19 14.59 11.08
N LEU A 19 -29.04 14.92 12.05
CA LEU A 19 -29.47 13.95 13.07
C LEU A 19 -30.84 13.29 12.84
N LYS A 20 -31.60 13.63 11.79
CA LYS A 20 -32.94 13.03 11.61
C LYS A 20 -32.97 11.66 10.94
N ASN A 21 -31.96 11.28 10.15
CA ASN A 21 -31.85 9.91 9.64
C ASN A 21 -30.45 9.67 9.02
N PRO A 22 -29.48 9.04 9.72
CA PRO A 22 -28.15 8.82 9.20
C PRO A 22 -28.13 7.99 7.91
N PHE A 23 -29.08 7.09 7.72
CA PHE A 23 -29.22 6.30 6.49
C PHE A 23 -29.63 7.16 5.28
N LYS A 24 -30.41 8.22 5.47
CA LYS A 24 -30.81 9.11 4.38
C LYS A 24 -29.61 9.87 3.79
N PHE A 25 -28.60 10.17 4.62
CA PHE A 25 -27.36 10.80 4.17
C PHE A 25 -26.59 9.90 3.19
N PHE A 26 -26.44 8.62 3.50
CA PHE A 26 -25.70 7.67 2.65
C PHE A 26 -26.36 7.41 1.30
N PHE A 27 -27.67 7.56 1.19
CA PHE A 27 -28.45 7.26 -0.02
C PHE A 27 -28.99 8.50 -0.74
N SER A 28 -28.58 9.70 -0.36
CA SER A 28 -28.97 10.91 -1.05
C SER A 28 -28.41 10.91 -2.48
N ASN A 29 -29.30 11.21 -3.44
CA ASN A 29 -29.01 11.27 -4.87
C ASN A 29 -28.90 12.71 -5.40
N GLU A 30 -28.85 13.71 -4.50
CA GLU A 30 -28.64 15.10 -4.91
C GLU A 30 -27.28 15.24 -5.60
N GLU A 31 -27.30 15.51 -6.87
CA GLU A 31 -26.13 15.66 -7.73
C GLU A 31 -26.23 16.96 -8.52
N SER A 32 -25.10 17.67 -8.69
CA SER A 32 -24.96 18.81 -9.57
C SER A 32 -23.73 18.63 -10.45
N GLU A 33 -23.45 19.56 -11.37
CA GLU A 33 -22.23 19.48 -12.18
C GLU A 33 -20.96 19.39 -11.33
N THR A 34 -20.92 20.12 -10.23
CA THR A 34 -19.76 20.16 -9.33
C THR A 34 -19.85 19.19 -8.17
N LYS A 35 -21.06 18.78 -7.71
CA LYS A 35 -21.26 17.97 -6.52
C LYS A 35 -21.57 16.51 -6.87
N VAL A 36 -20.90 15.57 -6.25
CA VAL A 36 -21.11 14.12 -6.40
C VAL A 36 -22.16 13.65 -5.39
N ALA A 37 -23.14 12.86 -5.85
CA ALA A 37 -24.16 12.28 -4.99
C ALA A 37 -23.53 11.35 -3.93
N ASN A 38 -24.05 11.38 -2.70
CA ASN A 38 -23.52 10.56 -1.60
C ASN A 38 -23.61 9.06 -1.91
N SER A 39 -24.68 8.61 -2.57
CA SER A 39 -24.82 7.20 -2.99
C SER A 39 -23.70 6.75 -3.94
N ARG A 40 -23.16 7.64 -4.78
CA ARG A 40 -22.03 7.35 -5.66
C ARG A 40 -20.71 7.37 -4.91
N LEU A 41 -20.54 8.30 -3.95
CA LEU A 41 -19.37 8.33 -3.06
C LEU A 41 -19.25 7.03 -2.28
N VAL A 42 -20.36 6.58 -1.66
CA VAL A 42 -20.39 5.31 -0.91
C VAL A 42 -20.10 4.12 -1.84
N SER A 43 -20.69 4.10 -3.03
CA SER A 43 -20.42 3.02 -4.00
C SER A 43 -18.97 3.01 -4.46
N TYR A 44 -18.36 4.17 -4.65
CA TYR A 44 -16.96 4.28 -5.06
C TYR A 44 -16.01 3.90 -3.91
N ALA A 45 -16.29 4.35 -2.69
CA ALA A 45 -15.55 3.95 -1.49
C ALA A 45 -15.64 2.43 -1.25
N ALA A 46 -16.83 1.84 -1.42
CA ALA A 46 -17.02 0.38 -1.35
C ALA A 46 -16.24 -0.34 -2.46
N GLY A 47 -16.19 0.24 -3.67
CA GLY A 47 -15.39 -0.29 -4.77
C GLY A 47 -13.89 -0.33 -4.42
N LEU A 48 -13.35 0.77 -3.87
CA LEU A 48 -11.96 0.80 -3.41
C LEU A 48 -11.72 -0.14 -2.21
N ALA A 49 -12.71 -0.32 -1.33
CA ALA A 49 -12.63 -1.34 -0.29
C ALA A 49 -12.49 -2.74 -0.90
N GLY A 50 -13.31 -3.08 -1.88
CA GLY A 50 -13.24 -4.37 -2.57
C GLY A 50 -11.89 -4.61 -3.24
N GLN A 51 -11.37 -3.64 -3.99
CA GLN A 51 -10.04 -3.70 -4.59
C GLN A 51 -8.96 -3.95 -3.52
N ASN A 52 -9.01 -3.21 -2.41
CA ASN A 52 -8.01 -3.32 -1.36
C ASN A 52 -8.15 -4.61 -0.53
N ILE A 53 -9.34 -5.20 -0.38
CA ILE A 53 -9.50 -6.56 0.16
C ILE A 53 -8.67 -7.54 -0.67
N SER A 54 -8.88 -7.56 -1.98
CA SER A 54 -8.22 -8.50 -2.89
C SER A 54 -6.72 -8.26 -2.97
N TYR A 55 -6.29 -7.01 -3.12
CA TYR A 55 -4.88 -6.66 -3.25
C TYR A 55 -4.09 -6.98 -1.98
N ASN A 56 -4.62 -6.65 -0.79
CA ASN A 56 -3.95 -6.98 0.47
C ASN A 56 -3.94 -8.49 0.74
N PHE A 57 -4.99 -9.21 0.33
CA PHE A 57 -5.01 -10.66 0.42
C PHE A 57 -3.91 -11.30 -0.43
N ILE A 58 -3.84 -10.99 -1.74
CA ILE A 58 -2.84 -11.59 -2.62
C ILE A 58 -1.42 -11.18 -2.24
N SER A 59 -1.15 -9.89 -2.03
CA SER A 59 0.20 -9.39 -1.76
C SER A 59 0.80 -9.93 -0.46
N ALA A 60 -0.03 -10.16 0.55
CA ALA A 60 0.42 -10.68 1.82
C ALA A 60 0.44 -12.23 1.88
N ARG A 61 -0.41 -12.93 1.12
CA ARG A 61 -0.63 -14.38 1.28
C ARG A 61 -0.04 -15.25 0.19
N LEU A 62 0.14 -14.74 -1.02
CA LEU A 62 0.60 -15.55 -2.16
C LEU A 62 1.98 -16.17 -1.92
N PHE A 63 2.93 -15.38 -1.39
CA PHE A 63 4.26 -15.89 -1.05
C PHE A 63 4.18 -17.05 -0.05
N VAL A 64 3.41 -16.88 1.02
CA VAL A 64 3.24 -17.88 2.07
C VAL A 64 2.57 -19.14 1.51
N PHE A 65 1.48 -18.98 0.75
CA PHE A 65 0.76 -20.07 0.12
C PHE A 65 1.64 -20.90 -0.82
N MET A 66 2.39 -20.25 -1.71
CA MET A 66 3.31 -20.95 -2.61
C MET A 66 4.36 -21.77 -1.86
N HIS A 67 4.86 -21.25 -0.73
CA HIS A 67 5.85 -21.96 0.04
C HIS A 67 5.21 -23.04 0.94
N THR A 68 4.15 -22.70 1.71
CA THR A 68 3.64 -23.56 2.78
C THR A 68 2.63 -24.60 2.31
N VAL A 69 1.87 -24.30 1.26
CA VAL A 69 0.85 -25.21 0.72
C VAL A 69 1.33 -25.91 -0.55
N LEU A 70 1.88 -25.15 -1.51
CA LEU A 70 2.38 -25.74 -2.75
C LEU A 70 3.80 -26.33 -2.61
N GLY A 71 4.49 -26.11 -1.49
CA GLY A 71 5.82 -26.62 -1.20
C GLY A 71 6.92 -26.11 -2.15
N ILE A 72 6.73 -24.96 -2.77
CA ILE A 72 7.74 -24.35 -3.63
C ILE A 72 8.88 -23.83 -2.76
N ASP A 73 10.12 -24.09 -3.17
CA ASP A 73 11.31 -23.58 -2.48
C ASP A 73 11.22 -22.04 -2.30
N PRO A 74 11.52 -21.51 -1.09
CA PRO A 74 11.38 -20.09 -0.78
C PRO A 74 12.16 -19.17 -1.73
N LYS A 75 13.35 -19.59 -2.19
CA LYS A 75 14.14 -18.82 -3.15
C LYS A 75 13.44 -18.73 -4.51
N LYS A 76 12.82 -19.83 -4.97
CA LYS A 76 12.02 -19.84 -6.21
C LYS A 76 10.75 -19.02 -6.05
N THR A 77 10.08 -19.12 -4.90
CA THR A 77 8.92 -18.28 -4.55
C THR A 77 9.27 -16.79 -4.58
N GLY A 78 10.38 -16.42 -3.95
CA GLY A 78 10.90 -15.05 -3.98
C GLY A 78 11.21 -14.57 -5.39
N LEU A 79 11.76 -15.45 -6.25
CA LEU A 79 12.04 -15.12 -7.64
C LEU A 79 10.75 -14.89 -8.45
N ILE A 80 9.74 -15.77 -8.31
CA ILE A 80 8.43 -15.62 -8.98
C ILE A 80 7.81 -14.26 -8.61
N THR A 81 7.70 -13.99 -7.32
CA THR A 81 7.09 -12.72 -6.85
C THR A 81 7.92 -11.50 -7.24
N SER A 82 9.24 -11.61 -7.33
CA SER A 82 10.11 -10.52 -7.78
C SER A 82 9.95 -10.23 -9.27
N ILE A 83 9.93 -11.28 -10.11
CA ILE A 83 9.72 -11.15 -11.57
C ILE A 83 8.36 -10.49 -11.83
N SER A 84 7.31 -10.93 -11.15
CA SER A 84 5.97 -10.35 -11.32
C SER A 84 5.93 -8.88 -10.89
N THR A 85 6.49 -8.55 -9.72
CA THR A 85 6.53 -7.15 -9.27
C THR A 85 7.38 -6.26 -10.17
N PHE A 86 8.47 -6.79 -10.75
CA PHE A 86 9.25 -6.07 -11.75
C PHE A 86 8.46 -5.88 -13.06
N TRP A 87 7.74 -6.92 -13.51
CA TRP A 87 6.85 -6.85 -14.66
C TRP A 87 5.77 -5.77 -14.47
N ASP A 88 5.16 -5.71 -13.30
CA ASP A 88 4.18 -4.69 -12.93
C ASP A 88 4.76 -3.27 -13.05
N ALA A 89 6.02 -3.05 -12.64
CA ALA A 89 6.70 -1.77 -12.80
C ALA A 89 6.88 -1.34 -14.27
N VAL A 90 7.06 -2.32 -15.18
CA VAL A 90 7.21 -2.07 -16.62
C VAL A 90 5.85 -1.96 -17.32
N ASN A 91 4.88 -2.74 -16.86
CA ASN A 91 3.55 -2.85 -17.45
C ASN A 91 2.70 -1.58 -17.24
N ASP A 92 2.78 -0.94 -16.08
CA ASP A 92 1.97 0.24 -15.75
C ASP A 92 2.08 1.40 -16.77
N PRO A 93 3.29 1.84 -17.18
CA PRO A 93 3.41 2.87 -18.20
C PRO A 93 2.81 2.47 -19.55
N ILE A 94 2.92 1.18 -19.90
CA ILE A 94 2.36 0.63 -21.16
C ILE A 94 0.84 0.69 -21.09
N VAL A 95 0.25 0.19 -20.00
CA VAL A 95 -1.20 0.19 -19.79
C VAL A 95 -1.75 1.62 -19.74
N GLY A 96 -1.10 2.52 -19.00
CA GLY A 96 -1.49 3.94 -18.97
C GLY A 96 -1.54 4.55 -20.37
N THR A 97 -0.49 4.29 -21.18
CA THR A 97 -0.43 4.78 -22.58
C THR A 97 -1.56 4.17 -23.44
N LEU A 98 -1.85 2.87 -23.30
CA LEU A 98 -2.92 2.20 -24.04
C LEU A 98 -4.31 2.75 -23.66
N VAL A 99 -4.54 3.01 -22.37
CA VAL A 99 -5.79 3.61 -21.89
C VAL A 99 -5.96 5.03 -22.43
N ASP A 100 -4.89 5.80 -22.49
CA ASP A 100 -4.93 7.19 -22.99
C ASP A 100 -5.04 7.26 -24.52
N ALA A 101 -4.44 6.33 -25.25
CA ALA A 101 -4.50 6.27 -26.70
C ALA A 101 -5.89 5.86 -27.23
N ARG A 102 -6.71 5.20 -26.42
CA ARG A 102 -8.01 4.69 -26.86
C ARG A 102 -9.05 5.80 -26.87
N LYS A 103 -9.75 5.97 -27.99
CA LYS A 103 -10.89 6.86 -28.10
C LYS A 103 -12.11 6.25 -27.42
N PHE A 104 -12.57 6.87 -26.37
CA PHE A 104 -13.78 6.50 -25.64
C PHE A 104 -14.89 7.50 -25.88
N LYS A 105 -16.13 7.08 -25.60
CA LYS A 105 -17.27 8.01 -25.56
C LYS A 105 -17.07 9.00 -24.40
N PRO A 106 -17.35 10.30 -24.59
CA PRO A 106 -17.25 11.28 -23.50
C PRO A 106 -18.02 10.82 -22.26
N GLY A 107 -17.40 10.96 -21.06
CA GLY A 107 -18.00 10.54 -19.79
C GLY A 107 -18.03 9.03 -19.52
N ASN A 108 -17.35 8.22 -20.33
CA ASN A 108 -17.33 6.76 -20.18
C ASN A 108 -15.98 6.16 -20.60
N LYS A 109 -14.87 6.80 -20.21
CA LYS A 109 -13.51 6.36 -20.53
C LYS A 109 -13.06 5.21 -19.64
N LEU A 110 -13.15 5.37 -18.32
CA LEU A 110 -12.59 4.44 -17.33
C LEU A 110 -13.61 3.46 -16.77
N ARG A 111 -14.87 3.86 -16.66
CA ARG A 111 -15.95 3.06 -16.10
C ARG A 111 -16.11 1.66 -16.72
N PRO A 112 -16.08 1.48 -18.06
CA PRO A 112 -16.16 0.14 -18.66
C PRO A 112 -15.00 -0.76 -18.27
N LEU A 113 -13.79 -0.17 -18.10
CA LEU A 113 -12.62 -0.94 -17.66
C LEU A 113 -12.85 -1.56 -16.29
N VAL A 114 -13.41 -0.80 -15.32
CA VAL A 114 -13.72 -1.33 -13.99
C VAL A 114 -14.59 -2.58 -14.05
N ILE A 115 -15.62 -2.59 -14.90
CA ILE A 115 -16.55 -3.74 -15.03
C ILE A 115 -15.88 -4.97 -15.65
N TRP A 116 -15.05 -4.79 -16.67
CA TRP A 116 -14.45 -5.91 -17.38
C TRP A 116 -13.21 -6.45 -16.69
N THR A 117 -12.39 -5.58 -16.11
CA THR A 117 -11.11 -5.99 -15.52
C THR A 117 -11.28 -6.55 -14.11
N SER A 118 -12.21 -6.02 -13.31
CA SER A 118 -12.36 -6.47 -11.92
C SER A 118 -12.69 -7.95 -11.79
N PRO A 119 -13.74 -8.51 -12.44
CA PRO A 119 -14.02 -9.94 -12.30
C PRO A 119 -12.92 -10.82 -12.89
N LEU A 120 -12.24 -10.35 -13.94
CA LEU A 120 -11.14 -11.10 -14.55
C LEU A 120 -9.90 -11.13 -13.65
N ALA A 121 -9.54 -10.00 -13.04
CA ALA A 121 -8.48 -9.95 -12.03
C ALA A 121 -8.80 -10.85 -10.83
N GLY A 122 -10.05 -10.79 -10.33
CA GLY A 122 -10.52 -11.64 -9.25
C GLY A 122 -10.44 -13.13 -9.58
N LEU A 123 -10.77 -13.51 -10.82
CA LEU A 123 -10.65 -14.88 -11.30
C LEU A 123 -9.20 -15.36 -11.22
N PHE A 124 -8.24 -14.57 -11.72
CA PHE A 124 -6.83 -14.93 -11.63
C PHE A 124 -6.35 -15.04 -10.19
N ILE A 125 -6.79 -14.14 -9.29
CA ILE A 125 -6.48 -14.29 -7.86
C ILE A 125 -7.03 -15.62 -7.34
N ALA A 126 -8.30 -15.93 -7.58
CA ALA A 126 -8.87 -17.19 -7.11
C ALA A 126 -8.08 -18.40 -7.63
N LEU A 127 -7.77 -18.43 -8.93
CA LEU A 127 -7.02 -19.53 -9.55
C LEU A 127 -5.61 -19.69 -8.93
N MET A 128 -4.94 -18.63 -8.52
CA MET A 128 -3.62 -18.72 -7.88
C MET A 128 -3.64 -19.42 -6.53
N PHE A 129 -4.78 -19.47 -5.84
CA PHE A 129 -4.88 -20.09 -4.51
C PHE A 129 -5.41 -21.54 -4.52
N PHE A 130 -5.39 -22.20 -5.68
CA PHE A 130 -5.67 -23.62 -5.80
C PHE A 130 -4.38 -24.44 -5.93
N ASP A 131 -4.39 -25.62 -5.33
CA ASP A 131 -3.37 -26.63 -5.58
C ASP A 131 -3.90 -27.62 -6.63
N TYR A 132 -3.27 -27.62 -7.78
CA TYR A 132 -3.64 -28.44 -8.94
C TYR A 132 -2.99 -29.82 -8.95
N ASN A 133 -2.25 -30.18 -7.87
CA ASN A 133 -1.50 -31.44 -7.76
C ASN A 133 -0.55 -31.70 -8.98
N LEU A 134 0.04 -30.66 -9.51
CA LEU A 134 1.00 -30.74 -10.61
C LEU A 134 2.41 -31.02 -10.11
N SER A 135 3.33 -31.36 -11.02
CA SER A 135 4.76 -31.42 -10.68
C SER A 135 5.26 -30.03 -10.25
N THR A 136 6.29 -29.98 -9.42
CA THR A 136 6.85 -28.73 -8.90
C THR A 136 7.20 -27.73 -10.00
N THR A 137 7.78 -28.19 -11.12
CA THR A 137 8.12 -27.31 -12.25
C THR A 137 6.86 -26.76 -12.93
N ALA A 138 5.86 -27.61 -13.17
CA ALA A 138 4.60 -27.17 -13.77
C ALA A 138 3.85 -26.18 -12.86
N THR A 139 3.86 -26.40 -11.54
CA THR A 139 3.29 -25.48 -10.56
C THR A 139 3.99 -24.12 -10.59
N ILE A 140 5.32 -24.08 -10.63
CA ILE A 140 6.09 -22.83 -10.73
C ILE A 140 5.72 -22.06 -12.00
N VAL A 141 5.68 -22.73 -13.15
CA VAL A 141 5.32 -22.10 -14.42
C VAL A 141 3.88 -21.58 -14.38
N LEU A 142 2.95 -22.38 -13.87
CA LEU A 142 1.54 -22.00 -13.73
C LEU A 142 1.39 -20.76 -12.83
N MET A 143 2.03 -20.75 -11.65
CA MET A 143 1.98 -19.60 -10.74
C MET A 143 2.56 -18.34 -11.37
N LEU A 144 3.68 -18.45 -12.07
CA LEU A 144 4.28 -17.31 -12.78
C LEU A 144 3.32 -16.77 -13.85
N VAL A 145 2.76 -17.64 -14.69
CA VAL A 145 1.84 -17.23 -15.76
C VAL A 145 0.58 -16.58 -15.19
N LEU A 146 -0.05 -17.21 -14.21
CA LEU A 146 -1.26 -16.64 -13.56
C LEU A 146 -0.97 -15.29 -12.92
N TYR A 147 0.20 -15.13 -12.29
CA TYR A 147 0.55 -13.89 -11.64
C TYR A 147 0.82 -12.78 -12.67
N LEU A 148 1.55 -13.05 -13.75
CA LEU A 148 1.79 -12.07 -14.83
C LEU A 148 0.48 -11.65 -15.52
N LEU A 149 -0.44 -12.58 -15.74
CA LEU A 149 -1.77 -12.26 -16.29
C LEU A 149 -2.61 -11.44 -15.30
N PHE A 150 -2.56 -11.79 -14.04
CA PHE A 150 -3.21 -10.99 -12.99
C PHE A 150 -2.67 -9.56 -12.99
N ASP A 151 -1.35 -9.35 -12.94
CA ASP A 151 -0.73 -8.03 -12.89
C ASP A 151 -1.13 -7.19 -14.12
N LEU A 152 -1.12 -7.79 -15.31
CA LEU A 152 -1.55 -7.10 -16.53
C LEU A 152 -2.99 -6.59 -16.43
N ILE A 153 -3.92 -7.44 -16.02
CA ILE A 153 -5.34 -7.08 -15.90
C ILE A 153 -5.56 -6.11 -14.73
N TYR A 154 -4.84 -6.32 -13.63
CA TYR A 154 -4.91 -5.45 -12.46
C TYR A 154 -4.41 -4.04 -12.75
N SER A 155 -3.37 -3.87 -13.57
CA SER A 155 -2.90 -2.53 -13.98
C SER A 155 -3.98 -1.75 -14.73
N PHE A 156 -4.74 -2.39 -15.64
CA PHE A 156 -5.90 -1.74 -16.28
C PHE A 156 -6.98 -1.36 -15.26
N GLN A 157 -7.24 -2.25 -14.31
CA GLN A 157 -8.22 -2.02 -13.25
C GLN A 157 -7.80 -0.89 -12.32
N ASP A 158 -6.53 -0.86 -11.91
CA ASP A 158 -5.98 0.14 -11.00
C ASP A 158 -5.98 1.54 -11.62
N VAL A 159 -5.54 1.66 -12.87
CA VAL A 159 -5.63 2.93 -13.65
C VAL A 159 -7.07 3.40 -13.73
N ALA A 160 -8.04 2.50 -13.96
CA ALA A 160 -9.44 2.87 -14.03
C ALA A 160 -9.98 3.31 -12.65
N MET A 161 -9.66 2.55 -11.60
CA MET A 161 -10.14 2.82 -10.24
C MET A 161 -9.65 4.17 -9.70
N TRP A 162 -8.36 4.46 -9.79
CA TRP A 162 -7.80 5.71 -9.30
C TRP A 162 -8.01 6.89 -10.25
N GLY A 163 -8.08 6.62 -11.55
CA GLY A 163 -8.36 7.63 -12.57
C GLY A 163 -9.77 8.23 -12.48
N LEU A 164 -10.75 7.53 -11.91
CA LEU A 164 -12.09 8.07 -11.69
C LEU A 164 -12.11 9.22 -10.66
N LEU A 165 -11.15 9.29 -9.73
CA LEU A 165 -11.10 10.33 -8.70
C LEU A 165 -10.95 11.74 -9.30
N PRO A 166 -9.91 12.06 -10.09
CA PRO A 166 -9.77 13.40 -10.69
C PRO A 166 -10.90 13.72 -11.67
N LEU A 167 -11.50 12.73 -12.33
CA LEU A 167 -12.61 12.92 -13.26
C LEU A 167 -13.98 13.05 -12.59
N SER A 168 -14.07 12.86 -11.28
CA SER A 168 -15.35 12.85 -10.54
C SER A 168 -16.03 14.21 -10.42
N SER A 169 -15.26 15.29 -10.40
CA SER A 169 -15.78 16.66 -10.28
C SER A 169 -14.78 17.68 -10.79
N PRO A 170 -15.23 18.80 -11.42
CA PRO A 170 -14.38 19.94 -11.72
C PRO A 170 -13.95 20.69 -10.45
N SER A 171 -14.72 20.62 -9.35
CA SER A 171 -14.41 21.29 -8.08
C SER A 171 -13.30 20.58 -7.31
N SER A 172 -12.26 21.34 -6.92
CA SER A 172 -11.17 20.84 -6.07
C SER A 172 -11.64 20.38 -4.69
N ASP A 173 -12.54 21.13 -4.06
CA ASP A 173 -13.10 20.79 -2.74
C ASP A 173 -13.89 19.48 -2.78
N GLU A 174 -14.66 19.29 -3.85
CA GLU A 174 -15.43 18.06 -4.03
C GLU A 174 -14.51 16.87 -4.31
N ARG A 175 -13.46 17.02 -5.12
CA ARG A 175 -12.43 15.97 -5.30
C ARG A 175 -11.74 15.63 -3.98
N ALA A 176 -11.47 16.61 -3.13
CA ALA A 176 -10.91 16.35 -1.80
C ALA A 176 -11.89 15.54 -0.93
N ARG A 177 -13.20 15.85 -0.99
CA ARG A 177 -14.25 15.06 -0.32
C ARG A 177 -14.31 13.63 -0.87
N VAL A 178 -14.27 13.45 -2.19
CA VAL A 178 -14.22 12.11 -2.82
C VAL A 178 -12.99 11.34 -2.35
N SER A 179 -11.81 11.98 -2.32
CA SER A 179 -10.56 11.37 -1.86
C SER A 179 -10.62 10.89 -0.40
N GLN A 180 -11.28 11.63 0.49
CA GLN A 180 -11.49 11.20 1.89
C GLN A 180 -12.30 9.91 1.96
N TRP A 181 -13.40 9.80 1.24
CA TRP A 181 -14.24 8.60 1.20
C TRP A 181 -13.49 7.40 0.61
N VAL A 182 -12.75 7.62 -0.46
CA VAL A 182 -11.89 6.61 -1.10
C VAL A 182 -10.84 6.08 -0.13
N THR A 183 -10.17 6.98 0.61
CA THR A 183 -9.16 6.60 1.60
C THR A 183 -9.75 5.77 2.73
N ILE A 184 -10.94 6.14 3.23
CA ILE A 184 -11.67 5.36 4.24
C ILE A 184 -12.01 3.97 3.69
N GLY A 185 -12.55 3.90 2.47
CA GLY A 185 -12.89 2.62 1.81
C GLY A 185 -11.67 1.73 1.65
N ALA A 186 -10.58 2.26 1.11
CA ALA A 186 -9.32 1.53 0.93
C ALA A 186 -8.76 1.01 2.26
N GLY A 187 -8.79 1.82 3.32
CA GLY A 187 -8.33 1.43 4.66
C GLY A 187 -9.17 0.31 5.28
N LEU A 188 -10.50 0.38 5.14
CA LEU A 188 -11.41 -0.70 5.57
C LEU A 188 -11.13 -1.98 4.80
N GLY A 189 -10.97 -1.89 3.47
CA GLY A 189 -10.63 -3.03 2.63
C GLY A 189 -9.31 -3.68 3.02
N ALA A 190 -8.27 -2.88 3.26
CA ALA A 190 -6.98 -3.38 3.72
C ALA A 190 -7.07 -4.11 5.07
N THR A 191 -7.87 -3.58 6.00
CA THR A 191 -8.11 -4.22 7.30
C THR A 191 -8.81 -5.57 7.16
N ILE A 192 -9.87 -5.63 6.32
CA ILE A 192 -10.60 -6.88 6.06
C ILE A 192 -9.69 -7.91 5.38
N GLY A 193 -8.96 -7.53 4.33
CA GLY A 193 -8.00 -8.42 3.64
C GLY A 193 -6.89 -8.90 4.58
N GLY A 194 -6.43 -8.03 5.48
CA GLY A 194 -5.44 -8.34 6.52
C GLY A 194 -5.94 -9.31 7.60
N ALA A 195 -7.26 -9.48 7.78
CA ALA A 195 -7.84 -10.37 8.79
C ALA A 195 -7.83 -11.86 8.39
N PHE A 196 -7.49 -12.20 7.16
CA PHE A 196 -7.47 -13.60 6.68
C PHE A 196 -6.72 -14.58 7.58
N PRO A 197 -5.51 -14.29 8.16
CA PRO A 197 -4.82 -15.25 9.02
C PRO A 197 -5.64 -15.69 10.24
N MET A 198 -6.37 -14.76 10.83
CA MET A 198 -7.26 -15.05 11.95
C MET A 198 -8.39 -16.00 11.51
N ILE A 199 -9.04 -15.69 10.38
CA ILE A 199 -10.11 -16.51 9.83
C ILE A 199 -9.60 -17.91 9.45
N LYS A 200 -8.46 -17.98 8.72
CA LYS A 200 -7.78 -19.22 8.38
C LYS A 200 -7.51 -20.06 9.62
N SER A 201 -6.90 -19.43 10.62
CA SER A 201 -6.51 -20.11 11.85
C SER A 201 -7.71 -20.67 12.62
N LEU A 202 -8.81 -19.92 12.72
CA LEU A 202 -10.05 -20.39 13.34
C LEU A 202 -10.67 -21.58 12.58
N LEU A 203 -10.68 -21.54 11.25
CA LEU A 203 -11.24 -22.63 10.44
C LEU A 203 -10.40 -23.91 10.52
N VAL A 204 -9.07 -23.77 10.52
CA VAL A 204 -8.14 -24.90 10.54
C VAL A 204 -8.02 -25.50 11.95
N SER A 205 -7.93 -24.68 13.02
CA SER A 205 -7.79 -25.15 14.39
C SER A 205 -9.04 -25.92 14.87
N ASN A 206 -10.22 -25.53 14.41
CA ASN A 206 -11.48 -26.23 14.70
C ASN A 206 -11.75 -27.41 13.74
N ASN A 207 -10.79 -27.81 12.91
CA ASN A 207 -10.91 -28.90 11.93
C ASN A 207 -12.11 -28.75 10.95
N ILE A 208 -12.54 -27.51 10.69
CA ILE A 208 -13.66 -27.22 9.74
C ILE A 208 -13.17 -27.44 8.31
N VAL A 209 -11.96 -26.96 8.00
CA VAL A 209 -11.32 -27.12 6.68
C VAL A 209 -9.82 -27.38 6.82
N SER A 210 -9.23 -28.02 5.81
CA SER A 210 -7.77 -28.13 5.71
C SER A 210 -7.14 -26.76 5.39
N GLU A 211 -5.86 -26.58 5.69
CA GLU A 211 -5.14 -25.33 5.37
C GLU A 211 -5.20 -25.01 3.87
N LYS A 212 -5.00 -26.01 3.01
CA LYS A 212 -5.14 -25.92 1.56
C LYS A 212 -6.51 -25.36 1.15
N ASN A 213 -7.59 -25.92 1.71
CA ASN A 213 -8.95 -25.48 1.39
C ASN A 213 -9.25 -24.09 1.97
N ALA A 214 -8.67 -23.72 3.12
CA ALA A 214 -8.80 -22.39 3.68
C ALA A 214 -8.22 -21.32 2.75
N TYR A 215 -7.07 -21.57 2.11
CA TYR A 215 -6.50 -20.67 1.12
C TYR A 215 -7.35 -20.62 -0.17
N ALA A 216 -7.86 -21.74 -0.66
CA ALA A 216 -8.74 -21.77 -1.82
C ALA A 216 -10.04 -20.95 -1.57
N ILE A 217 -10.67 -21.15 -0.42
CA ILE A 217 -11.83 -20.34 0.01
C ILE A 217 -11.43 -18.87 0.13
N GLY A 218 -10.26 -18.56 0.69
CA GLY A 218 -9.72 -17.21 0.76
C GLY A 218 -9.56 -16.56 -0.61
N GLY A 219 -9.01 -17.28 -1.59
CA GLY A 219 -8.89 -16.81 -2.98
C GLY A 219 -10.24 -16.49 -3.62
N ILE A 220 -11.27 -17.31 -3.35
CA ILE A 220 -12.63 -17.05 -3.85
C ILE A 220 -13.28 -15.87 -3.11
N VAL A 221 -13.27 -15.86 -1.78
CA VAL A 221 -14.01 -14.88 -0.98
C VAL A 221 -13.30 -13.52 -0.98
N PHE A 222 -12.03 -13.48 -0.64
CA PHE A 222 -11.26 -12.23 -0.57
C PHE A 222 -10.74 -11.80 -1.95
N GLY A 223 -10.26 -12.75 -2.76
CA GLY A 223 -9.74 -12.46 -4.10
C GLY A 223 -10.85 -12.11 -5.08
N PHE A 224 -11.66 -13.09 -5.46
CA PHE A 224 -12.72 -12.90 -6.44
C PHE A 224 -13.88 -12.05 -5.90
N GLY A 225 -14.36 -12.34 -4.68
CA GLY A 225 -15.44 -11.59 -4.04
C GLY A 225 -15.09 -10.12 -3.80
N GLY A 226 -13.86 -9.82 -3.37
CA GLY A 226 -13.38 -8.44 -3.24
C GLY A 226 -13.40 -7.70 -4.59
N MET A 227 -12.95 -8.33 -5.68
CA MET A 227 -13.00 -7.75 -7.02
C MET A 227 -14.41 -7.59 -7.56
N LEU A 228 -15.36 -8.45 -7.19
CA LEU A 228 -16.78 -8.21 -7.51
C LEU A 228 -17.32 -6.96 -6.79
N ILE A 229 -16.92 -6.74 -5.53
CA ILE A 229 -17.25 -5.50 -4.81
C ILE A 229 -16.60 -4.30 -5.50
N ALA A 230 -15.38 -4.43 -6.04
CA ALA A 230 -14.68 -3.37 -6.76
C ALA A 230 -15.48 -2.83 -7.95
N MET A 231 -16.33 -3.66 -8.58
CA MET A 231 -17.22 -3.23 -9.67
C MET A 231 -18.19 -2.11 -9.26
N LEU A 232 -18.48 -1.93 -7.96
CA LEU A 232 -19.34 -0.85 -7.49
C LEU A 232 -18.80 0.55 -7.84
N ALA A 233 -17.49 0.67 -8.06
CA ALA A 233 -16.87 1.92 -8.51
C ALA A 233 -17.38 2.39 -9.89
N TYR A 234 -17.93 1.49 -10.73
CA TYR A 234 -18.59 1.84 -11.99
C TYR A 234 -19.70 2.89 -11.82
N ARG A 235 -20.33 2.98 -10.65
CA ARG A 235 -21.39 3.96 -10.38
C ARG A 235 -20.86 5.41 -10.30
N MET A 236 -19.57 5.63 -10.12
CA MET A 236 -18.96 6.95 -10.19
C MET A 236 -19.06 7.48 -11.63
N ARG A 237 -19.43 8.75 -11.80
CA ARG A 237 -19.50 9.40 -13.11
C ARG A 237 -18.24 10.21 -13.39
N GLU A 238 -17.82 10.16 -14.64
CA GLU A 238 -16.77 11.02 -15.18
C GLU A 238 -17.40 12.33 -15.62
N LYS A 239 -17.18 13.41 -14.87
CA LYS A 239 -17.73 14.76 -15.15
C LYS A 239 -16.74 15.68 -15.83
N VAL A 240 -15.43 15.38 -15.69
CA VAL A 240 -14.36 16.16 -16.30
C VAL A 240 -13.83 15.44 -17.53
N HIS A 241 -13.72 16.15 -18.63
CA HIS A 241 -13.18 15.61 -19.87
C HIS A 241 -11.89 16.36 -20.18
N TYR A 242 -10.77 15.65 -20.14
CA TYR A 242 -9.50 16.18 -20.60
C TYR A 242 -9.29 15.80 -22.08
N GLU A 243 -9.18 16.77 -22.95
CA GLU A 243 -8.65 16.59 -24.31
C GLU A 243 -7.13 16.66 -24.21
N GLY A 244 -6.50 15.48 -24.34
CA GLY A 244 -5.09 15.31 -24.67
C GLY A 244 -4.05 16.13 -23.91
N GLU A 245 -3.51 15.60 -22.81
CA GLU A 245 -2.22 16.06 -22.29
C GLU A 245 -1.10 15.76 -23.32
N LYS A 246 -0.17 16.70 -23.49
CA LYS A 246 1.04 16.49 -24.31
C LYS A 246 1.76 15.25 -23.80
N LYS A 247 1.95 14.25 -24.68
CA LYS A 247 2.74 13.07 -24.37
C LYS A 247 4.18 13.48 -24.13
N VAL A 248 4.59 13.47 -22.87
CA VAL A 248 6.00 13.69 -22.52
C VAL A 248 6.72 12.37 -22.72
N SER A 249 7.85 12.40 -23.43
CA SER A 249 8.68 11.21 -23.67
C SER A 249 9.25 10.69 -22.34
N VAL A 250 9.07 9.40 -22.07
CA VAL A 250 9.62 8.75 -20.86
C VAL A 250 11.14 8.96 -20.75
N ILE A 251 11.85 9.00 -21.88
CA ILE A 251 13.31 9.20 -21.92
C ILE A 251 13.70 10.64 -21.55
N GLU A 252 12.96 11.64 -22.04
CA GLU A 252 13.17 13.05 -21.68
C GLU A 252 12.86 13.27 -20.20
N SER A 253 11.82 12.60 -19.73
CA SER A 253 11.42 12.54 -18.34
C SER A 253 12.53 12.02 -17.42
N LEU A 254 13.14 10.92 -17.77
CA LEU A 254 14.27 10.34 -17.02
C LEU A 254 15.50 11.26 -17.05
N LYS A 255 15.74 11.98 -18.15
CA LYS A 255 16.83 12.97 -18.25
C LYS A 255 16.62 14.17 -17.33
N SER A 256 15.39 14.65 -17.18
CA SER A 256 15.09 15.79 -16.29
C SER A 256 15.28 15.44 -14.81
N LEU A 257 15.03 14.19 -14.43
CA LEU A 257 15.17 13.70 -13.04
C LEU A 257 16.60 13.81 -12.48
N ARG A 258 17.63 13.70 -13.34
CA ARG A 258 19.03 13.81 -12.88
C ARG A 258 19.36 15.17 -12.25
N HIS A 259 18.58 16.20 -12.56
CA HIS A 259 18.74 17.53 -12.01
C HIS A 259 17.98 17.74 -10.69
N ASN A 260 17.07 16.82 -10.34
CA ASN A 260 16.33 16.87 -9.09
C ASN A 260 17.02 16.04 -8.00
N LYS A 261 18.05 16.59 -7.38
CA LYS A 261 18.84 15.91 -6.33
C LYS A 261 17.98 15.54 -5.12
N LYS A 262 16.99 16.37 -4.74
CA LYS A 262 16.10 16.08 -3.61
C LYS A 262 15.30 14.82 -3.87
N LEU A 263 14.69 14.72 -5.05
CA LEU A 263 13.93 13.53 -5.45
C LEU A 263 14.81 12.27 -5.46
N LEU A 264 16.03 12.36 -6.02
CA LEU A 264 16.92 11.21 -6.07
C LEU A 264 17.31 10.70 -4.67
N ILE A 265 17.58 11.60 -3.72
CA ILE A 265 17.87 11.23 -2.32
C ILE A 265 16.64 10.57 -1.69
N ILE A 266 15.44 11.12 -1.87
CA ILE A 266 14.19 10.54 -1.33
C ILE A 266 13.93 9.15 -1.93
N CYS A 267 14.08 8.99 -3.24
CA CYS A 267 13.93 7.71 -3.92
C CYS A 267 14.95 6.67 -3.42
N LEU A 268 16.21 7.07 -3.28
CA LEU A 268 17.26 6.20 -2.76
C LEU A 268 17.01 5.82 -1.30
N ALA A 269 16.59 6.77 -0.46
CA ALA A 269 16.24 6.49 0.93
C ALA A 269 15.08 5.49 1.03
N ARG A 270 14.02 5.67 0.23
CA ARG A 270 12.88 4.74 0.18
C ARG A 270 13.31 3.35 -0.30
N PHE A 271 14.13 3.27 -1.34
CA PHE A 271 14.66 2.01 -1.85
C PHE A 271 15.49 1.28 -0.77
N LEU A 272 16.49 1.94 -0.20
CA LEU A 272 17.35 1.36 0.83
C LEU A 272 16.57 1.01 2.11
N GLY A 273 15.61 1.86 2.51
CA GLY A 273 14.73 1.61 3.65
C GLY A 273 13.83 0.39 3.47
N SER A 274 13.46 0.05 2.24
CA SER A 274 12.67 -1.14 1.94
C SER A 274 13.48 -2.44 2.01
N LEU A 275 14.80 -2.39 1.94
CA LEU A 275 15.70 -3.55 2.08
C LEU A 275 15.73 -4.09 3.52
N SER A 276 14.63 -3.97 4.22
CA SER A 276 14.45 -4.56 5.55
C SER A 276 14.51 -6.08 5.45
N LEU A 277 15.28 -6.69 6.34
CA LEU A 277 15.41 -8.15 6.42
C LEU A 277 14.21 -8.76 7.17
N THR A 278 13.00 -8.42 6.74
CA THR A 278 11.75 -8.82 7.41
C THR A 278 11.10 -9.98 6.67
N LEU A 279 10.77 -11.02 7.39
CA LEU A 279 10.00 -12.16 6.88
C LEU A 279 8.48 -11.91 7.01
N PRO A 280 7.64 -12.62 6.26
CA PRO A 280 6.20 -12.58 6.46
C PRO A 280 5.84 -12.97 7.90
N TRP A 281 4.86 -12.28 8.46
CA TRP A 281 4.48 -12.43 9.87
C TRP A 281 3.97 -13.82 10.22
N GLU A 282 3.42 -14.53 9.26
CA GLU A 282 2.97 -15.93 9.41
C GLU A 282 4.09 -16.83 9.93
N TYR A 283 5.29 -16.69 9.40
CA TYR A 283 6.44 -17.51 9.84
C TYR A 283 6.78 -17.29 11.31
N PHE A 284 6.53 -16.08 11.82
CA PHE A 284 6.74 -15.80 13.23
C PHE A 284 5.59 -16.29 14.11
N PHE A 285 4.35 -15.94 13.77
CA PHE A 285 3.19 -16.20 14.60
C PHE A 285 2.65 -17.63 14.49
N GLU A 286 2.80 -18.28 13.35
CA GLU A 286 2.31 -19.65 13.10
C GLU A 286 3.43 -20.71 13.26
N THR A 287 4.54 -20.39 13.92
CA THR A 287 5.61 -21.34 14.21
C THR A 287 5.10 -22.43 15.13
N ASP A 288 5.38 -23.72 14.80
CA ASP A 288 4.94 -24.87 15.58
C ASP A 288 5.47 -24.84 17.02
N GLY A 289 4.62 -25.21 17.97
CA GLY A 289 4.93 -25.25 19.40
C GLY A 289 4.92 -23.89 20.10
N ILE A 290 4.49 -22.81 19.42
CA ILE A 290 4.21 -21.53 20.06
C ILE A 290 2.72 -21.44 20.36
N SER A 291 2.36 -21.31 21.64
CA SER A 291 1.01 -20.97 22.09
C SER A 291 1.01 -19.57 22.69
N TYR A 292 -0.02 -18.81 22.39
CA TYR A 292 -0.20 -17.45 22.91
C TYR A 292 -1.32 -17.47 23.94
N ASN A 293 -0.96 -17.27 25.21
CA ASN A 293 -1.95 -17.10 26.26
C ASN A 293 -2.02 -15.63 26.66
N LEU A 294 -3.13 -14.98 26.36
CA LEU A 294 -3.37 -13.59 26.72
C LEU A 294 -4.49 -13.52 27.76
N PHE A 295 -4.11 -13.29 29.02
CA PHE A 295 -5.05 -13.18 30.15
C PHE A 295 -5.98 -14.40 30.32
N GLY A 296 -5.44 -15.62 30.15
CA GLY A 296 -6.19 -16.87 30.28
C GLY A 296 -6.92 -17.33 29.01
N MET A 297 -6.85 -16.55 27.93
CA MET A 297 -7.37 -16.93 26.62
C MET A 297 -6.25 -17.51 25.76
N GLU A 298 -6.43 -18.73 25.30
CA GLU A 298 -5.53 -19.32 24.30
C GLU A 298 -5.87 -18.77 22.92
N LEU A 299 -4.89 -18.07 22.32
CA LEU A 299 -5.02 -17.45 21.01
C LEU A 299 -4.21 -18.22 19.97
N SER A 300 -4.82 -18.41 18.79
CA SER A 300 -4.11 -18.95 17.64
C SER A 300 -3.09 -17.95 17.10
N GLY A 301 -2.03 -18.44 16.43
CA GLY A 301 -1.01 -17.60 15.84
C GLY A 301 -1.58 -16.58 14.84
N GLY A 302 -2.55 -16.98 14.02
CA GLY A 302 -3.21 -16.06 13.08
C GLY A 302 -4.00 -14.95 13.78
N THR A 303 -4.69 -15.27 14.89
CA THR A 303 -5.37 -14.25 15.71
C THR A 303 -4.36 -13.30 16.34
N MET A 304 -3.27 -13.84 16.87
CA MET A 304 -2.20 -13.06 17.49
C MET A 304 -1.53 -12.11 16.49
N GLN A 305 -1.33 -12.55 15.26
CA GLN A 305 -0.81 -11.73 14.16
C GLN A 305 -1.69 -10.50 13.91
N VAL A 306 -3.02 -10.69 13.84
CA VAL A 306 -3.96 -9.58 13.63
C VAL A 306 -3.96 -8.62 14.81
N ILE A 307 -3.99 -9.11 16.04
CA ILE A 307 -3.92 -8.27 17.26
C ILE A 307 -2.62 -7.48 17.29
N HIS A 308 -1.48 -8.12 16.98
CA HIS A 308 -0.17 -7.47 16.95
C HIS A 308 -0.09 -6.36 15.89
N GLY A 309 -0.80 -6.50 14.78
CA GLY A 309 -0.90 -5.44 13.77
C GLY A 309 -1.81 -4.29 14.18
N LEU A 310 -2.98 -4.61 14.73
CA LEU A 310 -4.01 -3.61 15.06
C LEU A 310 -3.65 -2.78 16.29
N VAL A 311 -3.23 -3.40 17.39
CA VAL A 311 -3.02 -2.69 18.66
C VAL A 311 -1.96 -1.60 18.54
N PRO A 312 -0.75 -1.86 18.02
CA PRO A 312 0.22 -0.80 17.80
C PRO A 312 -0.10 0.11 16.60
N GLY A 313 -0.91 -0.34 15.66
CA GLY A 313 -1.26 0.42 14.44
C GLY A 313 -2.28 1.53 14.65
N ILE A 314 -3.24 1.32 15.56
CA ILE A 314 -4.34 2.28 15.82
C ILE A 314 -3.83 3.69 16.18
N PRO A 315 -2.90 3.88 17.15
CA PRO A 315 -2.38 5.21 17.47
C PRO A 315 -1.72 5.91 16.28
N GLY A 316 -1.01 5.18 15.44
CA GLY A 316 -0.41 5.69 14.21
C GLY A 316 -1.46 6.18 13.22
N ALA A 317 -2.53 5.43 13.01
CA ALA A 317 -3.61 5.83 12.10
C ALA A 317 -4.27 7.16 12.54
N PHE A 318 -4.48 7.37 13.83
CA PHE A 318 -4.97 8.65 14.35
C PHE A 318 -3.93 9.77 14.21
N ALA A 319 -2.65 9.47 14.36
CA ALA A 319 -1.58 10.45 14.31
C ALA A 319 -1.44 11.10 12.91
N MET A 320 -1.81 10.41 11.84
CA MET A 320 -1.76 10.95 10.47
C MET A 320 -2.53 12.27 10.32
N PHE A 321 -3.65 12.44 11.03
CA PHE A 321 -4.45 13.67 10.97
C PHE A 321 -3.72 14.89 11.54
N PHE A 322 -2.69 14.68 12.33
CA PHE A 322 -1.91 15.75 12.97
C PHE A 322 -0.53 15.94 12.35
N ALA A 323 -0.21 15.22 11.28
CA ALA A 323 1.12 15.17 10.69
C ALA A 323 1.68 16.57 10.33
N THR A 324 0.88 17.42 9.68
CA THR A 324 1.30 18.78 9.29
C THR A 324 1.55 19.65 10.53
N LYS A 325 0.65 19.65 11.50
CA LYS A 325 0.82 20.42 12.75
C LYS A 325 2.05 19.95 13.52
N PHE A 326 2.26 18.64 13.57
CA PHE A 326 3.42 18.03 14.22
C PHE A 326 4.72 18.43 13.50
N ALA A 327 4.75 18.36 12.16
CA ALA A 327 5.89 18.77 11.36
C ALA A 327 6.26 20.25 11.59
N HIS A 328 5.26 21.13 11.62
CA HIS A 328 5.49 22.55 11.93
C HIS A 328 6.14 22.74 13.32
N LYS A 329 5.65 22.01 14.33
CA LYS A 329 6.17 22.10 15.71
C LYS A 329 7.62 21.63 15.84
N ILE A 330 8.01 20.57 15.16
CA ILE A 330 9.37 19.99 15.25
C ILE A 330 10.35 20.57 14.23
N GLY A 331 9.91 21.45 13.35
CA GLY A 331 10.79 22.19 12.45
C GLY A 331 10.93 21.61 11.04
N GLY A 332 10.00 20.83 10.51
CA GLY A 332 9.91 20.43 9.09
C GLY A 332 9.65 18.98 8.82
N MET A 333 9.29 18.69 7.57
CA MET A 333 8.96 17.35 7.13
C MET A 333 10.17 16.39 7.17
N LYS A 334 11.37 16.87 6.85
CA LYS A 334 12.61 16.09 7.02
C LYS A 334 12.79 15.62 8.46
N ARG A 335 12.52 16.50 9.44
CA ARG A 335 12.64 16.13 10.86
C ARG A 335 11.63 15.07 11.28
N VAL A 336 10.43 15.06 10.67
CA VAL A 336 9.46 13.96 10.85
C VAL A 336 10.05 12.64 10.38
N LEU A 337 10.68 12.61 9.19
CA LEU A 337 11.31 11.41 8.65
C LEU A 337 12.45 10.91 9.54
N VAL A 338 13.36 11.80 9.94
CA VAL A 338 14.48 11.46 10.82
C VAL A 338 13.99 10.93 12.18
N LEU A 339 13.05 11.63 12.82
CA LEU A 339 12.50 11.23 14.11
C LEU A 339 11.79 9.87 14.01
N SER A 340 11.06 9.61 12.93
CA SER A 340 10.38 8.33 12.72
C SER A 340 11.36 7.17 12.70
N GLU A 341 12.51 7.31 12.02
CA GLU A 341 13.51 6.24 11.96
C GLU A 341 14.25 6.06 13.28
N ILE A 342 14.64 7.16 13.94
CA ILE A 342 15.29 7.07 15.26
C ILE A 342 14.37 6.36 16.26
N LEU A 343 13.10 6.75 16.34
CA LEU A 343 12.15 6.10 17.24
C LEU A 343 11.89 4.65 16.84
N GLN A 344 11.84 4.35 15.54
CA GLN A 344 11.69 2.97 15.08
C GLN A 344 12.88 2.10 15.49
N ILE A 345 14.10 2.60 15.34
CA ILE A 345 15.32 1.90 15.77
C ILE A 345 15.29 1.68 17.28
N VAL A 346 15.11 2.74 18.06
CA VAL A 346 15.14 2.69 19.53
C VAL A 346 14.05 1.78 20.08
N CYS A 347 12.78 1.97 19.66
CA CYS A 347 11.67 1.18 20.17
C CYS A 347 11.77 -0.29 19.77
N ARG A 348 12.23 -0.62 18.55
CA ARG A 348 12.39 -2.01 18.13
C ARG A 348 13.56 -2.71 18.81
N VAL A 349 14.68 -2.03 19.03
CA VAL A 349 15.80 -2.57 19.80
C VAL A 349 15.40 -2.78 21.26
N SER A 350 14.66 -1.85 21.86
CA SER A 350 14.11 -2.00 23.22
C SER A 350 13.09 -3.15 23.29
N ALA A 351 12.17 -3.25 22.32
CA ALA A 351 11.22 -4.36 22.23
C ALA A 351 11.94 -5.71 22.04
N PHE A 352 13.02 -5.74 21.25
CA PHE A 352 13.86 -6.91 21.11
C PHE A 352 14.44 -7.36 22.45
N ALA A 353 15.00 -6.44 23.24
CA ALA A 353 15.60 -6.75 24.55
C ALA A 353 14.54 -7.26 25.56
N ILE A 354 13.34 -6.67 25.57
CA ILE A 354 12.23 -7.08 26.43
C ILE A 354 11.76 -8.48 26.08
N GLY A 355 11.59 -8.79 24.78
CA GLY A 355 11.07 -10.07 24.32
C GLY A 355 12.11 -11.18 24.14
N ALA A 356 13.38 -10.93 24.44
CA ALA A 356 14.45 -11.90 24.31
C ALA A 356 14.20 -13.16 25.17
N ASN A 357 14.77 -14.31 24.74
CA ASN A 357 14.60 -15.59 25.43
C ASN A 357 13.11 -16.00 25.62
N ASP A 358 12.34 -15.84 24.57
CA ASP A 358 10.91 -16.18 24.51
C ASP A 358 10.00 -15.42 25.51
N ARG A 359 10.52 -14.34 26.13
CA ARG A 359 9.72 -13.48 27.01
C ARG A 359 8.57 -12.78 26.27
N PHE A 360 8.64 -12.65 24.94
CA PHE A 360 7.53 -12.13 24.13
C PHE A 360 6.25 -12.99 24.23
N LEU A 361 6.34 -14.22 24.76
CA LEU A 361 5.18 -15.06 25.06
C LEU A 361 4.51 -14.68 26.38
N ASN A 362 5.18 -13.92 27.25
CA ASN A 362 4.61 -13.43 28.49
C ASN A 362 3.67 -12.23 28.19
N PRO A 363 2.39 -12.26 28.64
CA PRO A 363 1.42 -11.19 28.37
C PRO A 363 1.87 -9.80 28.81
N VAL A 364 2.55 -9.69 29.96
CA VAL A 364 3.04 -8.42 30.48
C VAL A 364 4.14 -7.84 29.59
N ALA A 365 5.13 -8.68 29.23
CA ALA A 365 6.20 -8.25 28.32
C ALA A 365 5.64 -7.85 26.95
N LEU A 366 4.64 -8.59 26.48
CA LEU A 366 3.97 -8.32 25.20
C LEU A 366 3.26 -6.96 25.19
N ILE A 367 2.60 -6.58 26.28
CA ILE A 367 1.97 -5.24 26.40
C ILE A 367 3.03 -4.14 26.30
N PHE A 368 4.16 -4.27 27.01
CA PHE A 368 5.26 -3.30 26.92
C PHE A 368 5.81 -3.22 25.49
N ILE A 369 5.95 -4.34 24.80
CA ILE A 369 6.35 -4.40 23.39
C ILE A 369 5.33 -3.64 22.52
N TRP A 370 4.02 -3.87 22.71
CA TRP A 370 2.98 -3.19 21.95
C TRP A 370 2.96 -1.68 22.22
N VAL A 371 3.19 -1.24 23.45
CA VAL A 371 3.31 0.18 23.78
C VAL A 371 4.50 0.82 23.05
N LEU A 372 5.67 0.18 23.05
CA LEU A 372 6.83 0.67 22.31
C LEU A 372 6.57 0.74 20.80
N LEU A 373 5.95 -0.30 20.24
CA LEU A 373 5.59 -0.31 18.82
C LEU A 373 4.52 0.74 18.49
N ALA A 374 3.56 1.00 19.37
CA ALA A 374 2.58 2.06 19.22
C ALA A 374 3.24 3.44 19.21
N ILE A 375 4.18 3.68 20.12
CA ILE A 375 4.95 4.94 20.16
C ILE A 375 5.72 5.17 18.87
N CYS A 376 6.41 4.16 18.35
CA CYS A 376 7.15 4.32 17.10
C CYS A 376 6.24 4.46 15.88
N ASN A 377 5.05 3.85 15.88
CA ASN A 377 4.11 3.93 14.76
C ASN A 377 3.48 5.32 14.59
N ILE A 378 3.45 6.15 15.64
CA ILE A 378 2.94 7.53 15.56
C ILE A 378 3.68 8.33 14.46
N PRO A 379 5.00 8.57 14.53
CA PRO A 379 5.68 9.32 13.47
C PRO A 379 5.87 8.50 12.18
N VAL A 380 5.93 7.16 12.25
CA VAL A 380 6.03 6.30 11.07
C VAL A 380 4.81 6.47 10.17
N SER A 381 3.61 6.56 10.72
CA SER A 381 2.38 6.79 9.95
C SER A 381 2.34 8.16 9.27
N MET A 382 3.15 9.11 9.72
CA MET A 382 3.26 10.44 9.11
C MET A 382 4.25 10.48 7.93
N LYS A 383 5.07 9.43 7.72
CA LYS A 383 6.13 9.40 6.70
C LYS A 383 5.61 9.61 5.29
N ASP A 384 4.48 9.01 4.93
CA ASP A 384 3.94 9.15 3.58
C ASP A 384 3.50 10.60 3.29
N ILE A 385 2.96 11.30 4.30
CA ILE A 385 2.60 12.71 4.18
C ILE A 385 3.88 13.54 4.02
N ALA A 386 4.89 13.27 4.84
CA ALA A 386 6.17 13.97 4.78
C ALA A 386 6.89 13.75 3.43
N HIS A 387 6.87 12.52 2.89
CA HIS A 387 7.42 12.25 1.57
C HIS A 387 6.71 13.04 0.47
N ARG A 388 5.37 13.01 0.45
CA ARG A 388 4.59 13.74 -0.57
C ARG A 388 4.86 15.24 -0.52
N SER A 389 4.96 15.83 0.68
CA SER A 389 5.30 17.24 0.85
C SER A 389 6.69 17.55 0.27
N LEU A 390 7.74 16.84 0.72
CA LEU A 390 9.11 17.06 0.25
C LEU A 390 9.29 16.83 -1.26
N ILE A 391 8.47 15.98 -1.83
CA ILE A 391 8.47 15.72 -3.27
C ILE A 391 7.80 16.87 -4.01
N SER A 392 6.69 17.40 -3.52
CA SER A 392 6.07 18.61 -4.07
C SER A 392 7.05 19.79 -4.02
N ASP A 393 7.75 19.97 -2.91
CA ASP A 393 8.80 20.97 -2.76
C ASP A 393 9.91 20.80 -3.83
N SER A 394 10.27 19.54 -4.14
CA SER A 394 11.27 19.26 -5.19
C SER A 394 10.78 19.57 -6.60
N ILE A 395 9.48 19.44 -6.86
CA ILE A 395 8.85 19.82 -8.14
C ILE A 395 8.89 21.32 -8.30
N ASP A 396 8.49 22.06 -7.27
CA ASP A 396 8.46 23.52 -7.28
C ASP A 396 9.87 24.12 -7.49
N GLU A 397 10.90 23.51 -6.88
CA GLU A 397 12.30 23.91 -7.10
C GLU A 397 12.78 23.68 -8.55
N VAL A 398 12.35 22.57 -9.17
CA VAL A 398 12.67 22.27 -10.58
C VAL A 398 11.90 23.22 -11.51
N GLU A 399 10.62 23.48 -11.25
CA GLU A 399 9.81 24.43 -12.02
C GLU A 399 10.43 25.83 -12.01
N LEU A 400 10.89 26.30 -10.85
CA LEU A 400 11.57 27.59 -10.75
C LEU A 400 12.82 27.66 -11.62
N LYS A 401 13.63 26.58 -11.65
CA LYS A 401 14.90 26.51 -12.39
C LYS A 401 14.73 26.30 -13.89
N THR A 402 13.77 25.48 -14.29
CA THR A 402 13.60 25.05 -15.70
C THR A 402 12.43 25.72 -16.41
N GLY A 403 11.48 26.25 -15.67
CA GLY A 403 10.21 26.77 -16.22
C GLY A 403 9.20 25.65 -16.55
N GLU A 404 9.56 24.37 -16.38
CA GLU A 404 8.71 23.24 -16.70
C GLU A 404 8.23 22.53 -15.42
N ARG A 405 6.95 22.20 -15.35
CA ARG A 405 6.34 21.47 -14.26
C ARG A 405 6.34 19.97 -14.55
N THR A 406 7.05 19.20 -13.77
CA THR A 406 7.35 17.78 -14.05
C THR A 406 6.65 16.80 -13.09
N GLU A 407 5.43 17.11 -12.61
CA GLU A 407 4.69 16.30 -11.63
C GLU A 407 4.51 14.85 -12.04
N GLY A 408 3.98 14.61 -13.24
CA GLY A 408 3.68 13.25 -13.72
C GLY A 408 4.91 12.35 -13.75
N ILE A 409 6.05 12.93 -14.15
CA ILE A 409 7.35 12.23 -14.20
C ILE A 409 7.83 11.84 -12.81
N VAL A 410 7.74 12.78 -11.87
CA VAL A 410 8.19 12.59 -10.49
C VAL A 410 7.36 11.50 -9.80
N PHE A 411 6.04 11.50 -9.95
CA PHE A 411 5.16 10.47 -9.40
C PHE A 411 5.37 9.11 -10.07
N SER A 412 5.57 9.06 -11.39
CA SER A 412 5.90 7.82 -12.11
C SER A 412 7.19 7.21 -11.61
N MET A 413 8.23 8.03 -11.38
CA MET A 413 9.51 7.56 -10.84
C MET A 413 9.37 6.99 -9.43
N GLN A 414 8.56 7.63 -8.58
CA GLN A 414 8.28 7.10 -7.23
C GLN A 414 7.60 5.73 -7.27
N ASN A 415 6.59 5.57 -8.13
CA ASN A 415 5.90 4.31 -8.29
C ASN A 415 6.86 3.23 -8.80
N PHE A 416 7.68 3.55 -9.79
CA PHE A 416 8.71 2.64 -10.31
C PHE A 416 9.69 2.20 -9.21
N ILE A 417 10.24 3.15 -8.44
CA ILE A 417 11.16 2.84 -7.33
C ILE A 417 10.47 2.02 -6.24
N SER A 418 9.21 2.31 -5.92
CA SER A 418 8.44 1.54 -4.95
C SER A 418 8.28 0.07 -5.38
N LYS A 419 7.96 -0.17 -6.65
CA LYS A 419 7.82 -1.51 -7.21
C LYS A 419 9.17 -2.23 -7.30
N LEU A 420 10.23 -1.54 -7.73
CA LEU A 420 11.59 -2.09 -7.73
C LEU A 420 12.03 -2.49 -6.31
N SER A 421 11.73 -1.66 -5.32
CA SER A 421 11.98 -1.95 -3.91
C SER A 421 11.24 -3.21 -3.44
N SER A 422 9.98 -3.35 -3.81
CA SER A 422 9.17 -4.51 -3.47
C SER A 422 9.70 -5.79 -4.13
N ALA A 423 10.12 -5.71 -5.40
CA ALA A 423 10.75 -6.82 -6.10
C ALA A 423 12.05 -7.28 -5.41
N ALA A 424 12.94 -6.33 -5.08
CA ALA A 424 14.16 -6.63 -4.34
C ALA A 424 13.88 -7.26 -2.97
N THR A 425 12.91 -6.72 -2.24
CA THR A 425 12.50 -7.24 -0.92
C THR A 425 11.94 -8.66 -1.02
N ASN A 426 11.12 -8.97 -2.02
CA ASN A 426 10.58 -10.32 -2.23
C ASN A 426 11.67 -11.34 -2.53
N PHE A 427 12.66 -10.96 -3.34
CA PHE A 427 13.82 -11.82 -3.61
C PHE A 427 14.64 -12.06 -2.33
N ILE A 428 14.93 -11.01 -1.56
CA ILE A 428 15.68 -11.09 -0.30
C ILE A 428 14.95 -12.01 0.69
N LYS A 429 13.63 -11.89 0.85
CA LYS A 429 12.80 -12.77 1.69
C LYS A 429 12.99 -14.23 1.32
N GLY A 430 12.92 -14.55 0.02
CA GLY A 430 13.10 -15.92 -0.47
C GLY A 430 14.49 -16.48 -0.15
N VAL A 431 15.55 -15.70 -0.42
CA VAL A 431 16.93 -16.09 -0.11
C VAL A 431 17.15 -16.28 1.40
N MET A 432 16.60 -15.37 2.22
CA MET A 432 16.72 -15.47 3.68
C MET A 432 16.05 -16.72 4.23
N LEU A 433 14.81 -17.01 3.83
CA LEU A 433 14.10 -18.22 4.25
C LEU A 433 14.87 -19.48 3.86
N SER A 434 15.37 -19.55 2.64
CA SER A 434 16.19 -20.67 2.17
C SER A 434 17.46 -20.84 3.03
N LYS A 435 18.18 -19.76 3.33
CA LYS A 435 19.37 -19.81 4.23
C LYS A 435 19.02 -20.15 5.69
N MET A 436 17.81 -19.89 6.12
CA MET A 436 17.32 -20.26 7.45
C MET A 436 16.86 -21.70 7.57
N GLY A 437 17.00 -22.49 6.50
CA GLY A 437 16.70 -23.92 6.51
C GLY A 437 15.30 -24.27 6.00
N PHE A 438 14.55 -23.32 5.49
CA PHE A 438 13.31 -23.62 4.78
C PHE A 438 13.64 -24.09 3.37
N VAL A 439 13.48 -25.40 3.12
CA VAL A 439 13.72 -26.02 1.82
C VAL A 439 12.47 -26.75 1.37
N SER A 440 12.26 -26.82 0.06
CA SER A 440 11.24 -27.68 -0.52
C SER A 440 11.67 -29.14 -0.38
N ILE A 441 10.84 -29.97 0.22
CA ILE A 441 11.02 -31.43 0.21
C ILE A 441 10.11 -31.98 -0.87
N THR A 442 10.71 -32.62 -1.87
CA THR A 442 9.98 -33.31 -2.92
C THR A 442 9.82 -34.76 -2.54
N GLY A 443 8.61 -35.28 -2.58
CA GLY A 443 8.35 -36.71 -2.36
C GLY A 443 8.93 -37.56 -3.50
N SER A 444 8.93 -38.86 -3.33
CA SER A 444 9.38 -39.83 -4.34
C SER A 444 8.58 -39.77 -5.63
N ASP A 445 7.40 -39.18 -5.61
CA ASP A 445 6.49 -38.93 -6.73
C ASP A 445 6.78 -37.60 -7.48
N GLY A 446 7.85 -36.88 -7.09
CA GLY A 446 8.19 -35.57 -7.67
C GLY A 446 7.28 -34.42 -7.25
N LYS A 447 6.30 -34.69 -6.36
CA LYS A 447 5.41 -33.65 -5.81
C LYS A 447 5.99 -33.06 -4.54
N ALA A 448 5.73 -31.78 -4.31
CA ALA A 448 6.10 -31.15 -3.06
C ALA A 448 5.32 -31.78 -1.89
N VAL A 449 6.00 -32.09 -0.80
CA VAL A 449 5.33 -32.50 0.45
C VAL A 449 4.57 -31.30 0.98
N ASP A 450 3.36 -31.52 1.48
CA ASP A 450 2.51 -30.48 2.08
C ASP A 450 3.33 -29.53 2.98
N GLY A 451 3.43 -28.28 2.54
CA GLY A 451 4.33 -27.30 3.13
C GLY A 451 3.96 -26.93 4.56
N SER A 452 2.69 -27.14 4.99
CA SER A 452 2.28 -26.94 6.39
C SER A 452 2.99 -27.93 7.30
N LYS A 453 3.18 -29.17 6.85
CA LYS A 453 4.01 -30.17 7.56
C LYS A 453 5.48 -29.79 7.55
N LEU A 454 5.95 -29.15 6.48
CA LEU A 454 7.33 -28.70 6.32
C LEU A 454 7.68 -27.60 7.34
N ILE A 455 6.83 -26.61 7.53
CA ILE A 455 7.03 -25.57 8.53
C ILE A 455 7.05 -26.20 9.93
N ARG A 456 6.15 -27.15 10.22
CA ARG A 456 6.12 -27.87 11.51
C ARG A 456 7.37 -28.72 11.73
N MET A 457 7.84 -29.43 10.72
CA MET A 457 9.02 -30.28 10.84
C MET A 457 10.33 -29.50 10.93
N GLN A 458 10.43 -28.39 10.22
CA GLN A 458 11.66 -27.57 10.15
C GLN A 458 11.74 -26.53 11.25
N SER A 459 10.60 -26.08 11.82
CA SER A 459 10.58 -24.98 12.80
C SER A 459 11.37 -25.27 14.07
N LYS A 460 11.36 -26.50 14.59
CA LYS A 460 12.05 -26.84 15.85
C LYS A 460 13.57 -26.97 15.72
N ASN A 461 14.11 -27.31 14.55
CA ASN A 461 15.53 -27.61 14.35
C ASN A 461 16.26 -26.61 13.46
N THR A 462 15.60 -25.54 13.02
CA THR A 462 16.16 -24.58 12.08
C THR A 462 16.81 -23.38 12.77
N ALA A 463 17.75 -22.73 12.09
CA ALA A 463 18.27 -21.45 12.49
C ALA A 463 17.15 -20.40 12.64
N PHE A 464 16.03 -20.56 11.90
CA PHE A 464 14.86 -19.72 12.01
C PHE A 464 14.26 -19.76 13.43
N TYR A 465 14.02 -20.93 14.02
CA TYR A 465 13.43 -21.01 15.36
C TYR A 465 14.28 -20.28 16.40
N LYS A 466 15.61 -20.43 16.32
CA LYS A 466 16.56 -19.74 17.20
C LYS A 466 16.57 -18.22 17.00
N TYR A 467 16.44 -17.75 15.75
CA TYR A 467 16.59 -16.34 15.42
C TYR A 467 15.29 -15.65 15.03
N ARG A 468 14.09 -16.29 15.18
CA ARG A 468 12.80 -15.73 14.78
C ARG A 468 12.51 -14.35 15.39
N TRP A 469 12.81 -14.19 16.69
CA TRP A 469 12.62 -12.92 17.39
C TRP A 469 13.58 -11.84 16.89
N HIS A 470 14.82 -12.21 16.60
CA HIS A 470 15.81 -11.31 16.01
C HIS A 470 15.32 -10.78 14.64
N GLN A 471 14.85 -11.69 13.78
CA GLN A 471 14.34 -11.33 12.46
C GLN A 471 13.11 -10.44 12.55
N PHE A 472 12.21 -10.76 13.45
CA PHE A 472 10.95 -10.05 13.60
C PHE A 472 11.15 -8.61 14.13
N MET A 473 12.03 -8.42 15.12
CA MET A 473 12.28 -7.12 15.73
C MET A 473 13.43 -6.34 15.07
N LEU A 474 14.56 -6.99 14.77
CA LEU A 474 15.74 -6.30 14.25
C LEU A 474 15.78 -6.24 12.71
N GLY A 475 15.05 -7.12 12.02
CA GLY A 475 14.97 -7.07 10.55
C GLY A 475 14.59 -5.70 10.00
N PRO A 476 13.52 -5.06 10.49
CA PRO A 476 13.14 -3.71 10.07
C PRO A 476 14.16 -2.63 10.43
N VAL A 477 14.96 -2.83 11.50
CA VAL A 477 15.97 -1.85 11.94
C VAL A 477 17.04 -1.65 10.87
N VAL A 478 17.40 -2.71 10.13
CA VAL A 478 18.39 -2.61 9.04
C VAL A 478 17.92 -1.60 7.98
N GLY A 479 16.67 -1.72 7.53
CA GLY A 479 16.08 -0.76 6.59
C GLY A 479 16.02 0.66 7.16
N SER A 480 15.62 0.80 8.43
CA SER A 480 15.57 2.10 9.10
C SER A 480 16.94 2.79 9.20
N VAL A 481 18.00 2.05 9.47
CA VAL A 481 19.37 2.60 9.51
C VAL A 481 19.81 3.06 8.12
N LEU A 482 19.60 2.24 7.08
CA LEU A 482 19.94 2.60 5.72
C LEU A 482 19.14 3.83 5.22
N TYR A 483 17.85 3.87 5.55
CA TYR A 483 17.00 5.02 5.27
C TYR A 483 17.52 6.28 5.98
N LEU A 484 17.79 6.18 7.30
CA LEU A 484 18.24 7.30 8.12
C LEU A 484 19.55 7.90 7.59
N ILE A 485 20.53 7.06 7.30
CA ILE A 485 21.80 7.50 6.72
C ILE A 485 21.54 8.30 5.44
N THR A 486 20.69 7.80 4.56
CA THR A 486 20.43 8.44 3.26
C THR A 486 19.67 9.75 3.41
N ILE A 487 18.63 9.79 4.26
CA ILE A 487 17.79 10.98 4.40
C ILE A 487 18.52 12.15 5.10
N LEU A 488 19.59 11.88 5.84
CA LEU A 488 20.42 12.93 6.43
C LEU A 488 21.09 13.80 5.37
N PHE A 489 21.39 13.26 4.18
CA PHE A 489 21.93 14.02 3.05
C PHE A 489 20.91 14.90 2.34
N LEU A 490 19.63 14.77 2.67
CA LEU A 490 18.58 15.65 2.12
C LEU A 490 18.79 17.06 2.68
N ASN A 491 18.93 18.03 1.79
CA ASN A 491 18.89 19.43 2.18
C ASN A 491 17.42 19.91 2.21
N ASP A 492 16.93 20.29 3.38
CA ASP A 492 15.56 20.78 3.62
C ASP A 492 15.68 22.14 4.32
N ASP A 493 16.03 23.14 3.53
CA ASP A 493 16.11 24.53 3.98
C ASP A 493 14.76 25.21 3.78
N ARG A 494 14.07 25.51 4.88
CA ARG A 494 12.75 26.12 4.88
C ARG A 494 12.76 27.56 4.37
N GLU A 495 13.81 28.32 4.67
CA GLU A 495 13.94 29.69 4.23
C GLU A 495 14.09 29.72 2.70
N HIS A 496 14.90 28.79 2.18
CA HIS A 496 15.04 28.58 0.74
C HIS A 496 13.70 28.18 0.08
N MET A 497 12.94 27.25 0.68
CA MET A 497 11.64 26.85 0.11
C MET A 497 10.59 27.95 0.18
N ALA A 498 10.55 28.74 1.24
CA ALA A 498 9.68 29.89 1.33
C ALA A 498 10.01 30.95 0.24
N GLU A 499 11.28 31.11 -0.08
CA GLU A 499 11.74 31.99 -1.16
C GLU A 499 11.35 31.41 -2.53
N VAL A 500 11.51 30.09 -2.75
CA VAL A 500 11.07 29.39 -3.98
C VAL A 500 9.57 29.58 -4.21
N GLU A 501 8.74 29.36 -3.18
CA GLU A 501 7.30 29.57 -3.26
C GLU A 501 6.95 31.04 -3.61
N ARG A 502 7.63 32.00 -3.01
CA ARG A 502 7.43 33.43 -3.30
C ARG A 502 7.74 33.74 -4.76
N GLN A 503 8.90 33.32 -5.24
CA GLN A 503 9.34 33.58 -6.62
C GLN A 503 8.43 32.88 -7.65
N LEU A 504 7.98 31.67 -7.38
CA LEU A 504 7.01 30.98 -8.23
C LEU A 504 5.67 31.70 -8.29
N LYS A 505 5.19 32.18 -7.15
CA LYS A 505 3.93 32.94 -7.09
C LYS A 505 4.02 34.24 -7.90
N GLU A 506 5.12 34.96 -7.79
CA GLU A 506 5.37 36.17 -8.56
C GLU A 506 5.46 35.85 -10.07
N LYS A 507 6.20 34.81 -10.46
CA LYS A 507 6.36 34.39 -11.85
C LYS A 507 5.02 33.93 -12.47
N ARG A 508 4.22 33.15 -11.75
CA ARG A 508 2.90 32.72 -12.21
C ARG A 508 1.92 33.90 -12.37
N ALA A 509 1.93 34.83 -11.42
CA ALA A 509 1.11 36.06 -11.53
C ALA A 509 1.52 36.96 -12.70
N GLN A 510 2.81 36.97 -13.05
CA GLN A 510 3.29 37.72 -14.23
C GLN A 510 2.84 37.05 -15.54
N ILE A 511 2.97 35.71 -15.64
CA ILE A 511 2.50 34.95 -16.81
C ILE A 511 0.99 35.11 -17.01
N GLU A 512 0.21 35.08 -15.93
CA GLU A 512 -1.25 35.29 -15.99
C GLU A 512 -1.60 36.71 -16.50
N LYS A 513 -0.89 37.74 -16.03
CA LYS A 513 -1.06 39.10 -16.53
C LYS A 513 -0.70 39.24 -18.00
N GLU A 514 0.38 38.60 -18.45
CA GLU A 514 0.79 38.60 -19.86
C GLU A 514 -0.22 37.87 -20.75
N ALA A 515 -0.77 36.71 -20.26
CA ALA A 515 -1.82 35.99 -20.97
C ALA A 515 -3.11 36.81 -21.12
N LEU A 516 -3.57 37.45 -20.04
CA LEU A 516 -4.73 38.33 -20.06
C LEU A 516 -4.52 39.57 -20.99
N ALA A 517 -3.30 40.10 -21.03
CA ALA A 517 -2.98 41.21 -21.93
C ALA A 517 -2.97 40.77 -23.40
N LEU A 518 -2.51 39.56 -23.71
CA LEU A 518 -2.56 38.97 -25.04
C LEU A 518 -4.01 38.70 -25.49
N GLU A 519 -4.83 38.09 -24.63
CA GLU A 519 -6.26 37.89 -24.92
C GLU A 519 -7.01 39.23 -25.16
N ALA A 520 -6.67 40.27 -24.41
CA ALA A 520 -7.25 41.59 -24.59
C ALA A 520 -6.84 42.25 -25.94
N LEU A 521 -5.65 41.95 -26.45
CA LEU A 521 -5.17 42.39 -27.74
C LEU A 521 -5.81 41.60 -28.90
N GLU A 522 -5.96 40.28 -28.76
CA GLU A 522 -6.61 39.42 -29.76
C GLU A 522 -8.14 39.63 -29.83
N GLY A 523 -8.78 40.10 -28.76
CA GLY A 523 -10.21 40.45 -28.74
C GLY A 523 -10.53 41.85 -29.22
N ALA A 524 -9.50 42.64 -29.56
CA ALA A 524 -9.63 44.03 -30.08
C ALA A 524 -9.48 44.12 -31.60
N ASP A 525 -9.11 43.03 -32.28
CA ASP A 525 -9.14 42.86 -33.74
C ASP A 525 -10.43 42.15 -34.18
#